data_d27eeb7535d52077cf135ffb16c0ba06
#
_entry.id   d27eeb7535d52077cf135ffb16c0ba06
#
_cell.length_a   1.000
_cell.length_b   1.000
_cell.length_c   1.000
_cell.angle_alpha   90.00
_cell.angle_beta   90.00
_cell.angle_gamma   90.00
#
_symmetry.space_group_name_H-M   'P 1'
#
loop_
_entity.id
_entity.type
_entity.pdbx_description
1 polymer ?
#
loop_
_entity_poly.entity_id
_entity_poly.type
_entity_poly.pdbx_seq_one_letter_code
_entity_poly.pdbx_strand_id
1 'polypeptide(L)'
;MKRTWRKKIGAVVALLAAVAVLGTGCGADAAGAVESRTRETRALGLLLSREDTFLSELKADIEAEAAAQGYAVQYYNAGNDPETQLRQVHEALAEGVETLLVNLADGEDSEKVADIVGDAGVVLLNRAPGTAILNERMVFVGMDEAGSGALQGHALAEYFWETDHGTDIRYLLFQGMPGQENTDARSGTAVQSLLD
;
A
#
# COMPACT_ATOMS: atom_id res chain seq x y z
N MET A 1 25.32 1.34 -11.23
CA MET A 1 24.68 0.07 -10.85
C MET A 1 23.14 0.13 -10.92
N LYS A 2 22.54 0.52 -12.05
CA LYS A 2 21.07 0.81 -12.17
C LYS A 2 20.36 0.03 -13.29
N ARG A 3 20.78 -1.20 -13.67
CA ARG A 3 20.21 -1.83 -14.87
C ARG A 3 19.87 -3.32 -14.80
N THR A 4 19.92 -3.96 -13.64
CA THR A 4 19.71 -5.41 -13.54
C THR A 4 18.46 -5.84 -12.77
N TRP A 5 17.76 -4.96 -12.09
CA TRP A 5 16.59 -5.32 -11.28
C TRP A 5 15.30 -5.50 -12.10
N ARG A 6 15.15 -4.74 -13.18
CA ARG A 6 13.94 -4.81 -14.04
C ARG A 6 13.77 -6.13 -14.84
N LYS A 7 14.76 -7.01 -14.87
CA LYS A 7 14.68 -8.27 -15.65
C LYS A 7 14.25 -9.51 -14.86
N LYS A 8 14.07 -9.43 -13.55
CA LYS A 8 13.71 -10.59 -12.73
C LYS A 8 12.21 -10.69 -12.39
N ILE A 9 11.42 -9.66 -12.64
CA ILE A 9 9.97 -9.69 -12.41
C ILE A 9 9.20 -10.27 -13.61
N GLY A 10 9.77 -10.28 -14.79
CA GLY A 10 9.13 -10.79 -16.00
C GLY A 10 9.05 -12.31 -16.17
N ALA A 11 9.63 -13.10 -15.26
CA ALA A 11 9.79 -14.55 -15.46
C ALA A 11 8.79 -15.43 -14.71
N VAL A 12 7.90 -14.86 -13.89
CA VAL A 12 6.95 -15.64 -13.07
C VAL A 12 5.52 -15.66 -13.64
N VAL A 13 5.21 -14.83 -14.64
CA VAL A 13 3.85 -14.71 -15.22
C VAL A 13 3.62 -15.59 -16.46
N ALA A 14 4.62 -16.29 -16.97
CA ALA A 14 4.54 -16.99 -18.26
C ALA A 14 4.20 -18.50 -18.20
N LEU A 15 3.59 -19.02 -17.14
CA LEU A 15 3.37 -20.49 -17.00
C LEU A 15 1.90 -20.90 -16.75
N LEU A 16 0.91 -20.22 -17.29
CA LEU A 16 -0.49 -20.67 -17.22
C LEU A 16 -1.30 -20.36 -18.50
N ALA A 17 -0.82 -20.79 -19.65
CA ALA A 17 -1.65 -20.81 -20.87
C ALA A 17 -1.19 -21.90 -21.85
N ALA A 18 -1.48 -23.17 -21.57
CA ALA A 18 -1.52 -24.21 -22.59
C ALA A 18 -2.32 -25.43 -22.08
N VAL A 19 -3.63 -25.39 -22.18
CA VAL A 19 -4.44 -26.61 -22.34
C VAL A 19 -5.27 -26.40 -23.60
N ALA A 20 -4.76 -26.90 -24.71
CA ALA A 20 -5.46 -26.99 -25.96
C ALA A 20 -6.44 -28.18 -25.92
N VAL A 21 -7.70 -27.92 -26.20
CA VAL A 21 -8.77 -28.90 -26.39
C VAL A 21 -8.63 -29.50 -27.78
N LEU A 22 -8.37 -30.79 -27.88
CA LEU A 22 -8.64 -31.58 -29.05
C LEU A 22 -9.95 -32.37 -28.82
N GLY A 23 -10.98 -31.96 -29.50
CA GLY A 23 -12.24 -32.69 -29.53
C GLY A 23 -12.94 -32.46 -30.86
N THR A 24 -12.73 -33.35 -31.86
CA THR A 24 -13.47 -33.41 -33.10
C THR A 24 -14.87 -34.04 -32.85
N GLY A 25 -15.90 -33.30 -33.17
CA GLY A 25 -17.27 -33.82 -33.19
C GLY A 25 -18.13 -32.99 -34.14
N CYS A 26 -18.47 -33.54 -35.31
CA CYS A 26 -19.43 -32.98 -36.25
C CYS A 26 -20.85 -33.01 -35.66
N GLY A 27 -21.57 -31.88 -35.77
CA GLY A 27 -22.99 -31.80 -35.48
C GLY A 27 -23.49 -30.39 -35.82
N ALA A 28 -24.44 -30.30 -36.75
CA ALA A 28 -24.97 -29.07 -37.32
C ALA A 28 -25.82 -28.24 -36.34
N ASP A 29 -25.87 -26.95 -36.63
CA ASP A 29 -26.91 -25.98 -36.25
C ASP A 29 -27.20 -25.75 -34.75
N ALA A 30 -26.44 -24.85 -34.16
CA ALA A 30 -26.94 -23.91 -33.17
C ALA A 30 -26.12 -22.62 -33.31
N ALA A 31 -26.73 -21.57 -33.84
CA ALA A 31 -26.27 -20.21 -33.68
C ALA A 31 -26.31 -19.90 -32.15
N GLY A 32 -25.32 -20.41 -31.44
CA GLY A 32 -25.07 -20.09 -30.05
C GLY A 32 -24.60 -18.67 -29.99
N ALA A 33 -25.46 -17.78 -29.53
CA ALA A 33 -25.06 -16.46 -29.05
C ALA A 33 -23.87 -16.64 -28.14
N VAL A 34 -22.71 -16.14 -28.59
CA VAL A 34 -21.58 -15.87 -27.71
C VAL A 34 -22.09 -14.77 -26.80
N GLU A 35 -22.67 -15.16 -25.67
CA GLU A 35 -22.86 -14.26 -24.53
C GLU A 35 -21.46 -13.69 -24.24
N SER A 36 -21.22 -12.50 -24.74
CA SER A 36 -20.15 -11.69 -24.23
C SER A 36 -20.52 -11.45 -22.76
N ARG A 37 -20.04 -12.31 -21.88
CA ARG A 37 -19.97 -11.97 -20.46
C ARG A 37 -19.18 -10.69 -20.41
N THR A 38 -19.90 -9.58 -20.31
CA THR A 38 -19.35 -8.31 -19.87
C THR A 38 -18.66 -8.66 -18.56
N ARG A 39 -17.33 -8.68 -18.58
CA ARG A 39 -16.53 -8.87 -17.39
C ARG A 39 -16.89 -7.67 -16.54
N GLU A 40 -17.73 -7.86 -15.52
CA GLU A 40 -17.98 -6.81 -14.54
C GLU A 40 -16.62 -6.31 -14.09
N THR A 41 -16.34 -5.07 -14.37
CA THR A 41 -15.07 -4.45 -13.98
C THR A 41 -15.10 -4.38 -12.46
N ARG A 42 -14.28 -5.20 -11.81
CA ARG A 42 -14.16 -5.19 -10.35
C ARG A 42 -13.64 -3.82 -9.94
N ALA A 43 -14.27 -3.24 -8.93
CA ALA A 43 -13.86 -1.97 -8.37
C ALA A 43 -12.94 -2.18 -7.15
N LEU A 44 -11.89 -1.35 -7.07
CA LEU A 44 -11.07 -1.17 -5.88
C LEU A 44 -11.36 0.20 -5.28
N GLY A 45 -11.57 0.28 -3.97
CA GLY A 45 -11.66 1.56 -3.27
C GLY A 45 -10.26 2.02 -2.85
N LEU A 46 -9.84 3.19 -3.30
CA LEU A 46 -8.60 3.82 -2.86
C LEU A 46 -8.92 5.01 -1.96
N LEU A 47 -8.68 4.83 -0.66
CA LEU A 47 -8.97 5.83 0.36
C LEU A 47 -7.65 6.41 0.90
N LEU A 48 -7.35 7.65 0.53
CA LEU A 48 -6.15 8.33 0.97
C LEU A 48 -6.46 9.35 2.07
N SER A 49 -5.56 9.44 3.05
CA SER A 49 -5.69 10.35 4.18
C SER A 49 -5.75 11.82 3.75
N ARG A 50 -4.99 12.18 2.74
CA ARG A 50 -4.88 13.53 2.19
C ARG A 50 -4.31 13.49 0.78
N GLU A 51 -4.14 14.66 0.21
CA GLU A 51 -3.43 14.85 -1.05
C GLU A 51 -2.09 15.53 -0.77
N ASP A 52 -1.00 14.89 -1.14
CA ASP A 52 0.36 15.42 -1.16
C ASP A 52 1.14 14.78 -2.33
N THR A 53 2.35 15.23 -2.57
CA THR A 53 3.14 14.74 -3.71
C THR A 53 3.31 13.22 -3.69
N PHE A 54 3.66 12.64 -2.52
CA PHE A 54 3.88 11.19 -2.39
C PHE A 54 2.59 10.39 -2.63
N LEU A 55 1.48 10.78 -1.97
CA LEU A 55 0.21 10.08 -2.11
C LEU A 55 -0.41 10.26 -3.50
N SER A 56 -0.13 11.38 -4.17
CA SER A 56 -0.56 11.59 -5.57
C SER A 56 0.19 10.70 -6.55
N GLU A 57 1.49 10.50 -6.35
CA GLU A 57 2.29 9.55 -7.14
C GLU A 57 1.84 8.10 -6.86
N LEU A 58 1.66 7.74 -5.60
CA LEU A 58 1.15 6.42 -5.21
C LEU A 58 -0.23 6.13 -5.84
N LYS A 59 -1.14 7.11 -5.81
CA LYS A 59 -2.45 7.01 -6.48
C LYS A 59 -2.30 6.74 -7.96
N ALA A 60 -1.46 7.51 -8.66
CA ALA A 60 -1.26 7.35 -10.11
C ALA A 60 -0.71 5.96 -10.46
N ASP A 61 0.23 5.44 -9.68
CA ASP A 61 0.79 4.10 -9.87
C ASP A 61 -0.24 2.99 -9.61
N ILE A 62 -1.06 3.14 -8.55
CA ILE A 62 -2.16 2.20 -8.24
C ILE A 62 -3.20 2.22 -9.35
N GLU A 63 -3.62 3.39 -9.84
CA GLU A 63 -4.60 3.50 -10.93
C GLU A 63 -4.08 2.86 -12.21
N ALA A 64 -2.81 3.08 -12.56
CA ALA A 64 -2.19 2.49 -13.74
C ALA A 64 -2.10 0.97 -13.66
N GLU A 65 -1.68 0.43 -12.50
CA GLU A 65 -1.58 -1.02 -12.30
C GLU A 65 -2.96 -1.67 -12.23
N ALA A 66 -3.92 -1.08 -11.54
CA ALA A 66 -5.30 -1.55 -11.47
C ALA A 66 -5.92 -1.63 -12.88
N ALA A 67 -5.75 -0.60 -13.70
CA ALA A 67 -6.24 -0.59 -15.08
C ALA A 67 -5.57 -1.70 -15.92
N ALA A 68 -4.27 -1.94 -15.76
CA ALA A 68 -3.55 -3.01 -16.44
C ALA A 68 -4.08 -4.41 -16.06
N GLN A 69 -4.60 -4.56 -14.83
CA GLN A 69 -5.21 -5.79 -14.31
C GLN A 69 -6.72 -5.87 -14.58
N GLY A 70 -7.33 -4.86 -15.17
CA GLY A 70 -8.75 -4.81 -15.50
C GLY A 70 -9.65 -4.44 -14.31
N TYR A 71 -9.13 -3.70 -13.35
CA TYR A 71 -9.88 -3.12 -12.23
C TYR A 71 -10.16 -1.64 -12.49
N ALA A 72 -11.30 -1.15 -11.99
CA ALA A 72 -11.56 0.28 -11.84
C ALA A 72 -11.17 0.73 -10.44
N VAL A 73 -10.68 1.95 -10.29
CA VAL A 73 -10.37 2.55 -8.99
C VAL A 73 -11.40 3.63 -8.66
N GLN A 74 -12.06 3.48 -7.52
CA GLN A 74 -12.88 4.53 -6.91
C GLN A 74 -12.02 5.26 -5.88
N TYR A 75 -11.77 6.53 -6.09
CA TYR A 75 -10.87 7.33 -5.29
C TYR A 75 -11.60 8.21 -4.28
N TYR A 76 -11.12 8.21 -3.04
CA TYR A 76 -11.62 9.01 -1.92
C TYR A 76 -10.46 9.74 -1.25
N ASN A 77 -10.67 11.01 -0.90
CA ASN A 77 -9.70 11.83 -0.19
C ASN A 77 -10.32 12.31 1.12
N ALA A 78 -9.72 11.92 2.24
CA ALA A 78 -10.25 12.26 3.57
C ALA A 78 -9.93 13.69 4.00
N GLY A 79 -9.05 14.41 3.28
CA GLY A 79 -8.64 15.76 3.67
C GLY A 79 -7.94 15.81 5.04
N ASN A 80 -7.30 14.73 5.44
CA ASN A 80 -6.67 14.51 6.74
C ASN A 80 -7.67 14.52 7.91
N ASP A 81 -8.94 14.19 7.65
CA ASP A 81 -10.01 14.07 8.64
C ASP A 81 -10.42 12.59 8.82
N PRO A 82 -10.14 11.98 9.99
CA PRO A 82 -10.45 10.58 10.27
C PRO A 82 -11.94 10.25 10.15
N GLU A 83 -12.81 11.14 10.63
CA GLU A 83 -14.27 10.93 10.56
C GLU A 83 -14.77 10.93 9.12
N THR A 84 -14.20 11.77 8.26
CA THR A 84 -14.48 11.76 6.83
C THR A 84 -14.02 10.45 6.22
N GLN A 85 -12.84 9.93 6.59
CA GLN A 85 -12.37 8.65 6.07
C GLN A 85 -13.28 7.49 6.43
N LEU A 86 -13.74 7.39 7.69
CA LEU A 86 -14.67 6.33 8.11
C LEU A 86 -15.99 6.38 7.34
N ARG A 87 -16.53 7.58 7.07
CA ARG A 87 -17.71 7.71 6.19
C ARG A 87 -17.44 7.22 4.78
N GLN A 88 -16.26 7.54 4.23
CA GLN A 88 -15.85 7.09 2.89
C GLN A 88 -15.68 5.57 2.80
N VAL A 89 -15.23 4.91 3.88
CA VAL A 89 -15.22 3.44 3.96
C VAL A 89 -16.65 2.89 3.81
N HIS A 90 -17.61 3.42 4.57
CA HIS A 90 -19.02 3.03 4.43
C HIS A 90 -19.58 3.29 3.01
N GLU A 91 -19.22 4.42 2.42
CA GLU A 91 -19.63 4.82 1.07
C GLU A 91 -19.13 3.81 0.03
N ALA A 92 -17.84 3.50 0.03
CA ALA A 92 -17.23 2.54 -0.87
C ALA A 92 -17.91 1.15 -0.78
N LEU A 93 -18.13 0.67 0.45
CA LEU A 93 -18.82 -0.61 0.67
C LEU A 93 -20.27 -0.59 0.17
N ALA A 94 -20.99 0.51 0.38
CA ALA A 94 -22.37 0.68 -0.10
C ALA A 94 -22.45 0.70 -1.64
N GLU A 95 -21.39 1.15 -2.31
CA GLU A 95 -21.22 1.12 -3.77
C GLU A 95 -20.77 -0.25 -4.30
N GLY A 96 -20.60 -1.24 -3.42
CA GLY A 96 -20.27 -2.62 -3.78
C GLY A 96 -18.77 -2.88 -3.96
N VAL A 97 -17.90 -2.02 -3.43
CA VAL A 97 -16.47 -2.29 -3.41
C VAL A 97 -16.17 -3.41 -2.42
N GLU A 98 -15.46 -4.44 -2.87
CA GLU A 98 -15.10 -5.62 -2.06
C GLU A 98 -13.65 -5.58 -1.57
N THR A 99 -12.84 -4.64 -2.08
CA THR A 99 -11.43 -4.50 -1.69
C THR A 99 -11.07 -3.04 -1.56
N LEU A 100 -10.54 -2.68 -0.40
CA LEU A 100 -10.14 -1.32 -0.05
C LEU A 100 -8.62 -1.22 0.10
N LEU A 101 -8.05 -0.19 -0.48
CA LEU A 101 -6.66 0.24 -0.31
C LEU A 101 -6.70 1.50 0.54
N VAL A 102 -6.24 1.45 1.78
CA VAL A 102 -6.46 2.53 2.75
C VAL A 102 -5.14 3.05 3.30
N ASN A 103 -4.85 4.32 3.03
CA ASN A 103 -3.84 5.07 3.77
C ASN A 103 -4.55 5.83 4.90
N LEU A 104 -4.43 5.33 6.14
CA LEU A 104 -5.19 5.83 7.29
C LEU A 104 -4.95 7.32 7.54
N ALA A 105 -6.01 8.07 7.81
CA ALA A 105 -5.91 9.45 8.29
C ALA A 105 -5.37 9.49 9.73
N ASP A 106 -5.78 8.52 10.55
CA ASP A 106 -5.23 8.24 11.87
C ASP A 106 -4.94 6.74 12.00
N GLY A 107 -3.74 6.36 12.45
CA GLY A 107 -3.35 4.96 12.64
C GLY A 107 -4.19 4.24 13.71
N GLU A 108 -4.64 4.97 14.71
CA GLU A 108 -5.50 4.45 15.78
C GLU A 108 -6.90 4.05 15.28
N ASP A 109 -7.35 4.56 14.13
CA ASP A 109 -8.64 4.23 13.54
C ASP A 109 -8.65 2.88 12.81
N SER A 110 -7.55 2.17 12.80
CA SER A 110 -7.45 0.85 12.16
C SER A 110 -8.48 -0.16 12.69
N GLU A 111 -8.77 -0.16 13.99
CA GLU A 111 -9.83 -1.01 14.59
C GLU A 111 -11.22 -0.60 14.10
N LYS A 112 -11.50 0.70 14.02
CA LYS A 112 -12.79 1.19 13.51
C LYS A 112 -12.99 0.81 12.05
N VAL A 113 -11.93 0.88 11.24
CA VAL A 113 -11.97 0.40 9.85
C VAL A 113 -12.27 -1.10 9.82
N ALA A 114 -11.58 -1.90 10.67
CA ALA A 114 -11.80 -3.34 10.76
C ALA A 114 -13.26 -3.70 11.14
N ASP A 115 -13.85 -2.95 12.05
CA ASP A 115 -15.25 -3.14 12.47
C ASP A 115 -16.26 -2.83 11.35
N ILE A 116 -15.94 -1.87 10.48
CA ILE A 116 -16.82 -1.43 9.39
C ILE A 116 -16.77 -2.38 8.20
N VAL A 117 -15.58 -2.87 7.84
CA VAL A 117 -15.36 -3.53 6.54
C VAL A 117 -15.97 -4.93 6.41
N GLY A 118 -16.29 -5.58 7.51
CA GLY A 118 -16.93 -6.91 7.49
C GLY A 118 -16.12 -7.94 6.71
N ASP A 119 -16.66 -8.42 5.61
CA ASP A 119 -16.03 -9.43 4.75
C ASP A 119 -15.14 -8.85 3.64
N ALA A 120 -15.08 -7.54 3.47
CA ALA A 120 -14.25 -6.91 2.46
C ALA A 120 -12.75 -7.06 2.77
N GLY A 121 -11.94 -7.17 1.70
CA GLY A 121 -10.49 -7.18 1.82
C GLY A 121 -9.94 -5.77 2.04
N VAL A 122 -8.95 -5.63 2.91
CA VAL A 122 -8.30 -4.33 3.18
C VAL A 122 -6.79 -4.45 3.07
N VAL A 123 -6.19 -3.54 2.31
CA VAL A 123 -4.75 -3.32 2.31
C VAL A 123 -4.49 -1.95 2.93
N LEU A 124 -3.94 -1.94 4.12
CA LEU A 124 -3.46 -0.73 4.76
C LEU A 124 -2.15 -0.30 4.12
N LEU A 125 -2.05 0.96 3.72
CA LEU A 125 -0.92 1.49 2.96
C LEU A 125 -0.11 2.50 3.77
N ASN A 126 1.20 2.34 3.77
CA ASN A 126 2.20 3.32 4.24
C ASN A 126 2.14 3.66 5.73
N ARG A 127 0.98 3.94 6.30
CA ARG A 127 0.81 4.13 7.75
C ARG A 127 0.49 2.81 8.41
N ALA A 128 1.33 2.42 9.37
CA ALA A 128 1.08 1.24 10.17
C ALA A 128 -0.20 1.40 11.00
N PRO A 129 -0.97 0.34 11.21
CA PRO A 129 -2.07 0.37 12.16
C PRO A 129 -1.55 0.52 13.59
N GLY A 130 -2.24 1.30 14.43
CA GLY A 130 -1.91 1.48 15.84
C GLY A 130 -2.03 0.20 16.66
N THR A 131 -2.88 -0.72 16.23
CA THR A 131 -3.10 -2.03 16.83
C THR A 131 -2.89 -3.17 15.83
N ALA A 132 -2.50 -4.35 16.35
CA ALA A 132 -2.24 -5.53 15.54
C ALA A 132 -3.56 -6.23 15.14
N ILE A 133 -4.29 -5.65 14.19
CA ILE A 133 -5.56 -6.16 13.64
C ILE A 133 -5.37 -6.96 12.34
N LEU A 134 -4.13 -7.20 11.95
CA LEU A 134 -3.81 -7.87 10.70
C LEU A 134 -4.28 -9.33 10.72
N ASN A 135 -4.91 -9.77 9.63
CA ASN A 135 -5.46 -11.11 9.45
C ASN A 135 -5.47 -11.48 7.95
N GLU A 136 -6.16 -12.54 7.59
CA GLU A 136 -6.24 -13.01 6.19
C GLU A 136 -6.88 -12.00 5.22
N ARG A 137 -7.70 -11.06 5.73
CA ARG A 137 -8.43 -10.06 4.93
C ARG A 137 -7.89 -8.64 5.10
N MET A 138 -7.11 -8.41 6.15
CA MET A 138 -6.52 -7.11 6.43
C MET A 138 -5.01 -7.23 6.53
N VAL A 139 -4.31 -6.68 5.55
CA VAL A 139 -2.85 -6.72 5.46
C VAL A 139 -2.28 -5.31 5.45
N PHE A 140 -1.03 -5.18 5.84
CA PHE A 140 -0.31 -3.91 5.80
C PHE A 140 0.84 -3.96 4.79
N VAL A 141 0.95 -2.90 4.00
CA VAL A 141 2.05 -2.66 3.07
C VAL A 141 2.66 -1.31 3.40
N GLY A 142 3.87 -1.33 3.91
CA GLY A 142 4.60 -0.13 4.31
C GLY A 142 6.09 -0.41 4.49
N MET A 143 6.81 0.58 5.01
CA MET A 143 8.23 0.47 5.30
C MET A 143 8.45 0.03 6.75
N ASP A 144 9.60 -0.57 7.02
CA ASP A 144 10.18 -0.69 8.36
C ASP A 144 10.79 0.67 8.74
N GLU A 145 9.99 1.51 9.37
CA GLU A 145 10.37 2.86 9.74
C GLU A 145 11.45 2.87 10.83
N ALA A 146 11.36 1.96 11.78
CA ALA A 146 12.36 1.81 12.83
C ALA A 146 13.71 1.37 12.24
N GLY A 147 13.71 0.36 11.38
CA GLY A 147 14.90 -0.08 10.66
C GLY A 147 15.50 1.01 9.78
N SER A 148 14.67 1.81 9.11
CA SER A 148 15.11 2.97 8.33
C SER A 148 15.79 4.02 9.20
N GLY A 149 15.24 4.29 10.38
CA GLY A 149 15.84 5.19 11.38
C GLY A 149 17.19 4.67 11.89
N ALA A 150 17.22 3.40 12.26
CA ALA A 150 18.46 2.77 12.75
C ALA A 150 19.59 2.85 11.72
N LEU A 151 19.30 2.57 10.45
CA LEU A 151 20.29 2.71 9.36
C LEU A 151 20.82 4.13 9.22
N GLN A 152 19.98 5.15 9.38
CA GLN A 152 20.41 6.54 9.37
C GLN A 152 21.32 6.88 10.55
N GLY A 153 20.95 6.44 11.76
CA GLY A 153 21.76 6.63 12.96
C GLY A 153 23.12 5.98 12.85
N HIS A 154 23.17 4.71 12.46
CA HIS A 154 24.43 3.98 12.27
C HIS A 154 25.32 4.61 11.19
N ALA A 155 24.77 5.03 10.06
CA ALA A 155 25.56 5.68 9.01
C ALA A 155 26.17 7.01 9.48
N LEU A 156 25.48 7.76 10.30
CA LEU A 156 25.99 8.98 10.91
C LEU A 156 27.05 8.66 11.97
N ALA A 157 26.84 7.68 12.83
CA ALA A 157 27.81 7.25 13.83
C ALA A 157 29.12 6.79 13.17
N GLU A 158 29.05 5.97 12.13
CA GLU A 158 30.21 5.54 11.34
C GLU A 158 30.96 6.73 10.73
N TYR A 159 30.24 7.67 10.12
CA TYR A 159 30.83 8.88 9.55
C TYR A 159 31.57 9.71 10.59
N PHE A 160 31.00 9.93 11.78
CA PHE A 160 31.62 10.71 12.84
C PHE A 160 32.83 9.98 13.45
N TRP A 161 32.74 8.66 13.57
CA TRP A 161 33.84 7.83 14.02
C TRP A 161 35.05 7.89 13.06
N GLU A 162 34.82 7.74 11.77
CA GLU A 162 35.90 7.75 10.75
C GLU A 162 36.54 9.13 10.57
N THR A 163 35.82 10.20 10.82
CA THR A 163 36.25 11.57 10.62
C THR A 163 36.83 12.23 11.89
N ASP A 164 36.95 11.47 13.00
CA ASP A 164 37.47 11.90 14.28
C ASP A 164 36.88 13.21 14.84
N HIS A 165 35.55 13.36 14.65
CA HIS A 165 34.81 14.52 15.17
C HIS A 165 34.53 14.45 16.68
N GLY A 166 35.03 13.40 17.36
CA GLY A 166 34.83 13.19 18.80
C GLY A 166 33.40 12.77 19.14
N THR A 167 33.05 12.88 20.42
CA THR A 167 31.74 12.47 20.95
C THR A 167 30.76 13.62 21.15
N ASP A 168 31.19 14.89 20.90
CA ASP A 168 30.29 16.07 21.00
C ASP A 168 29.70 16.41 19.62
N ILE A 169 28.58 15.78 19.28
CA ILE A 169 27.92 15.92 17.99
C ILE A 169 26.78 16.91 18.13
N ARG A 170 26.74 17.92 17.26
CA ARG A 170 25.58 18.84 17.10
C ARG A 170 24.85 18.52 15.82
N TYR A 171 23.57 18.29 15.92
CA TYR A 171 22.75 17.95 14.75
C TYR A 171 21.43 18.72 14.74
N LEU A 172 20.82 18.80 13.56
CA LEU A 172 19.44 19.24 13.35
C LEU A 172 18.63 18.05 12.84
N LEU A 173 17.56 17.73 13.55
CA LEU A 173 16.63 16.67 13.16
C LEU A 173 15.41 17.29 12.49
N PHE A 174 15.25 17.02 11.19
CA PHE A 174 14.02 17.36 10.44
C PHE A 174 13.07 16.20 10.55
N GLN A 175 11.95 16.41 11.22
CA GLN A 175 10.91 15.41 11.41
C GLN A 175 9.75 15.66 10.46
N GLY A 176 8.99 14.60 10.16
CA GLY A 176 7.68 14.70 9.54
C GLY A 176 6.65 15.30 10.50
N MET A 177 5.36 15.05 10.24
CA MET A 177 4.28 15.55 11.08
C MET A 177 4.35 14.90 12.47
N PRO A 178 4.37 15.69 13.56
CA PRO A 178 4.39 15.15 14.93
C PRO A 178 3.17 14.26 15.23
N GLY A 179 3.37 13.24 16.06
CA GLY A 179 2.32 12.31 16.47
C GLY A 179 1.96 11.27 15.41
N GLN A 180 2.70 11.18 14.32
CA GLN A 180 2.58 10.07 13.38
C GLN A 180 3.61 8.99 13.74
N GLU A 181 3.14 7.76 13.90
CA GLU A 181 3.95 6.62 14.32
C GLU A 181 5.20 6.44 13.44
N ASN A 182 5.08 6.54 12.12
CA ASN A 182 6.20 6.46 11.21
C ASN A 182 7.24 7.58 11.40
N THR A 183 6.81 8.80 11.77
CA THR A 183 7.70 9.92 12.10
C THR A 183 8.44 9.65 13.39
N ASP A 184 7.72 9.22 14.42
CA ASP A 184 8.26 9.01 15.76
C ASP A 184 9.20 7.79 15.77
N ALA A 185 8.82 6.68 15.13
CA ALA A 185 9.64 5.48 15.01
C ALA A 185 10.95 5.77 14.28
N ARG A 186 10.90 6.39 13.10
CA ARG A 186 12.11 6.71 12.31
C ARG A 186 13.04 7.67 13.04
N SER A 187 12.48 8.75 13.59
CA SER A 187 13.27 9.78 14.28
C SER A 187 13.88 9.27 15.58
N GLY A 188 13.07 8.53 16.37
CA GLY A 188 13.53 7.96 17.64
C GLY A 188 14.67 6.96 17.46
N THR A 189 14.51 6.02 16.54
CA THR A 189 15.54 5.01 16.29
C THR A 189 16.78 5.59 15.62
N ALA A 190 16.66 6.65 14.79
CA ALA A 190 17.82 7.33 14.23
C ALA A 190 18.66 7.98 15.32
N VAL A 191 18.05 8.68 16.26
CA VAL A 191 18.77 9.29 17.39
C VAL A 191 19.36 8.22 18.30
N GLN A 192 18.60 7.18 18.64
CA GLN A 192 19.07 6.10 19.50
C GLN A 192 20.32 5.41 18.89
N SER A 193 20.25 5.03 17.63
CA SER A 193 21.34 4.33 16.93
C SER A 193 22.54 5.22 16.63
N LEU A 194 22.38 6.55 16.69
CA LEU A 194 23.51 7.48 16.65
C LEU A 194 24.27 7.54 17.99
N LEU A 195 23.55 7.30 19.11
CA LEU A 195 24.10 7.42 20.47
C LEU A 195 24.65 6.11 21.03
N ASP A 196 24.25 4.96 20.47
CA ASP A 196 24.74 3.62 20.83
C ASP A 196 26.15 3.35 20.27
#